data_0f79520fa2169105e10fc114671cd57e
#
_entry.id   0f79520fa2169105e10fc114671cd57e
#
_cell.length_a   1.000
_cell.length_b   1.000
_cell.length_c   1.000
_cell.angle_alpha   90.00
_cell.angle_beta   90.00
_cell.angle_gamma   90.00
#
_symmetry.space_group_name_H-M   'P 1'
#
loop_
_entity.id
_entity.type
_entity.pdbx_description
1 polymer ?
#
loop_
_entity_poly.entity_id
_entity_poly.type
_entity_poly.pdbx_seq_one_letter_code
_entity_poly.pdbx_strand_id
1 'polypeptide(L)'
;MSGSEHEHEHDNERESAAARDTTEGPVYTVTGGDWGEVLDAAARADDERIIVNMGPQHPSTHGVLRLILEIDGETVRQARCGIGYLHTGIEKNMEFRNWVQGTTFVTRMDYLMPLFNETAYCLAVEKLLGITADVPDRATVIRVLMMELNRISSHLVALAAGGMEIGSTTLMVYGFRDREVVLDIFELVTGLRMNHGYVRPGGLAQDLPPGALDLVREGVKLLRSRLPEYDRLATGNPAFKARLVDVGRLDLAGCLALGATGPILRATGLPQDLRRTDPYCGYEDYEFEVAVADTADSFGRFLIRLEEMRQSLRIVEQCLDRLAPGPVMVADKKIAWPAQLAVGPDGLGNSLDHIRKIMGESMEALIHHFKLVTEGFRVPPGQVYAAVESPRGELGVHAVSDGGTRPYRVHFRDPSFTNLQAMAAMCEGGQVADVVVAVASIDPVMGGVDR
;
A
#
# COMPACT_ATOMS: atom_id res chain seq x y z
N MET A 1 15.92 43.86 39.68
CA MET A 1 15.24 42.67 40.13
C MET A 1 14.02 42.50 39.18
N SER A 2 14.21 42.04 37.94
CA SER A 2 13.14 41.70 37.02
C SER A 2 13.72 40.89 35.84
N GLY A 3 14.34 39.77 36.13
CA GLY A 3 14.95 38.94 35.08
C GLY A 3 14.79 37.43 35.30
N SER A 4 14.05 37.00 36.33
CA SER A 4 13.95 35.59 36.70
C SER A 4 12.56 34.96 36.51
N GLU A 5 11.54 35.74 36.15
CA GLU A 5 10.18 35.23 36.02
C GLU A 5 9.88 34.75 34.57
N HIS A 6 10.53 35.31 33.54
CA HIS A 6 10.31 34.90 32.17
C HIS A 6 11.04 33.61 31.77
N GLU A 7 12.18 33.29 32.40
CA GLU A 7 12.88 32.01 32.14
C GLU A 7 12.14 30.81 32.73
N HIS A 8 11.45 30.97 33.83
CA HIS A 8 10.65 29.91 34.46
C HIS A 8 9.34 29.58 33.75
N GLU A 9 8.71 30.55 33.03
CA GLU A 9 7.53 30.28 32.23
C GLU A 9 7.87 29.47 30.94
N HIS A 10 8.97 29.77 30.29
CA HIS A 10 9.41 29.02 29.10
C HIS A 10 9.90 27.59 29.40
N ASP A 11 10.49 27.35 30.57
CA ASP A 11 10.85 25.99 31.00
C ASP A 11 9.63 25.16 31.40
N ASN A 12 8.63 25.79 32.04
CA ASN A 12 7.35 25.12 32.34
C ASN A 12 6.53 24.77 31.12
N GLU A 13 6.58 25.57 30.03
CA GLU A 13 5.91 25.23 28.76
C GLU A 13 6.62 24.11 28.00
N ARG A 14 7.95 24.04 28.08
CA ARG A 14 8.71 22.89 27.54
C ARG A 14 8.46 21.61 28.32
N GLU A 15 8.36 21.66 29.63
CA GLU A 15 7.96 20.51 30.45
C GLU A 15 6.50 20.13 30.25
N SER A 16 5.57 21.07 29.97
CA SER A 16 4.16 20.74 29.70
C SER A 16 3.90 20.13 28.36
N ALA A 17 4.75 20.38 27.35
CA ALA A 17 4.69 19.73 26.05
C ALA A 17 5.34 18.33 26.06
N ALA A 18 6.36 18.11 26.92
CA ALA A 18 7.09 16.85 26.98
C ALA A 18 6.56 15.85 28.03
N ALA A 19 5.73 16.27 28.98
CA ALA A 19 5.36 15.44 30.13
C ALA A 19 3.89 15.61 30.53
N ARG A 20 2.96 15.30 29.63
CA ARG A 20 1.64 14.83 30.04
C ARG A 20 1.63 13.30 29.93
N ASP A 21 2.49 12.70 30.77
CA ASP A 21 2.44 11.29 31.07
C ASP A 21 1.22 11.07 31.97
N THR A 22 0.07 10.82 31.35
CA THR A 22 -1.07 10.28 32.09
C THR A 22 -0.82 8.79 32.28
N THR A 23 -1.42 8.15 33.26
CA THR A 23 -1.36 6.70 33.49
C THR A 23 -1.84 5.88 32.28
N GLU A 24 -2.29 6.52 31.20
CA GLU A 24 -2.81 5.96 29.97
C GLU A 24 -1.89 6.17 28.74
N GLY A 25 -0.72 6.79 28.92
CA GLY A 25 0.23 7.11 27.85
C GLY A 25 0.09 8.54 27.29
N PRO A 26 0.96 8.96 26.34
CA PRO A 26 0.95 10.30 25.79
C PRO A 26 -0.37 10.62 25.07
N VAL A 27 -0.87 11.84 25.28
CA VAL A 27 -2.10 12.32 24.63
C VAL A 27 -1.74 12.92 23.27
N TYR A 28 -2.18 12.29 22.19
CA TYR A 28 -2.05 12.82 20.83
C TYR A 28 -3.27 13.67 20.48
N THR A 29 -3.04 14.94 20.17
CA THR A 29 -4.07 15.83 19.62
C THR A 29 -3.88 15.95 18.12
N VAL A 30 -4.89 15.52 17.35
CA VAL A 30 -4.94 15.79 15.91
C VAL A 30 -5.74 17.06 15.71
N THR A 31 -5.06 18.15 15.37
CA THR A 31 -5.73 19.40 15.03
C THR A 31 -6.15 19.35 13.57
N GLY A 32 -7.45 19.11 13.34
CA GLY A 32 -8.10 19.38 12.07
C GLY A 32 -8.66 20.79 12.10
N GLY A 33 -8.47 21.58 11.05
CA GLY A 33 -9.04 22.92 10.96
C GLY A 33 -8.98 23.43 9.52
N ASP A 34 -9.89 24.32 9.19
CA ASP A 34 -9.90 25.01 7.91
C ASP A 34 -8.67 25.92 7.77
N TRP A 35 -8.24 26.13 6.52
CA TRP A 35 -7.16 27.06 6.18
C TRP A 35 -7.38 28.46 6.77
N GLY A 36 -8.62 28.94 6.81
CA GLY A 36 -9.01 30.21 7.43
C GLY A 36 -8.63 30.30 8.91
N GLU A 37 -8.85 29.21 9.68
CA GLU A 37 -8.50 29.16 11.10
C GLU A 37 -6.99 29.25 11.33
N VAL A 38 -6.19 28.64 10.43
CA VAL A 38 -4.72 28.70 10.51
C VAL A 38 -4.22 30.14 10.26
N LEU A 39 -4.76 30.79 9.23
CA LEU A 39 -4.40 32.18 8.92
C LEU A 39 -4.86 33.15 10.01
N ASP A 40 -6.04 32.95 10.56
CA ASP A 40 -6.58 33.76 11.65
C ASP A 40 -5.79 33.56 12.96
N ALA A 41 -5.36 32.33 13.25
CA ALA A 41 -4.50 32.04 14.39
C ALA A 41 -3.10 32.69 14.21
N ALA A 42 -2.52 32.60 13.02
CA ALA A 42 -1.25 33.24 12.71
C ALA A 42 -1.31 34.79 12.74
N ALA A 43 -2.44 35.37 12.30
CA ALA A 43 -2.65 36.83 12.37
C ALA A 43 -2.85 37.35 13.79
N ARG A 44 -3.26 36.49 14.73
CA ARG A 44 -3.45 36.84 16.15
C ARG A 44 -2.20 36.59 17.01
N ALA A 45 -1.26 35.81 16.51
CA ALA A 45 -0.02 35.52 17.22
C ALA A 45 0.90 36.76 17.13
N ASP A 46 1.26 37.32 18.26
CA ASP A 46 2.21 38.44 18.39
C ASP A 46 3.69 37.95 18.33
N ASP A 47 3.87 36.68 17.93
CA ASP A 47 5.13 35.96 17.91
C ASP A 47 5.75 35.92 16.50
N GLU A 48 7.07 35.74 16.42
CA GLU A 48 7.86 35.56 15.17
C GLU A 48 7.56 34.22 14.44
N ARG A 49 6.35 33.68 14.57
CA ARG A 49 5.97 32.41 13.95
C ARG A 49 5.77 32.57 12.45
N ILE A 50 6.31 31.63 11.70
CA ILE A 50 6.23 31.61 10.25
C ILE A 50 5.38 30.42 9.81
N ILE A 51 4.43 30.67 8.88
CA ILE A 51 3.70 29.60 8.22
C ILE A 51 4.36 29.28 6.90
N VAL A 52 4.82 28.03 6.75
CA VAL A 52 5.46 27.53 5.54
C VAL A 52 4.56 26.50 4.88
N ASN A 53 4.35 26.64 3.56
CA ASN A 53 3.73 25.63 2.73
C ASN A 53 4.81 24.82 2.04
N MET A 54 4.90 23.53 2.34
CA MET A 54 5.73 22.57 1.63
C MET A 54 4.84 21.75 0.69
N GLY A 55 5.06 21.86 -0.62
CA GLY A 55 4.20 21.24 -1.62
C GLY A 55 2.94 22.06 -1.98
N PRO A 56 2.04 21.54 -2.85
CA PRO A 56 2.05 20.18 -3.39
C PRO A 56 3.19 19.83 -4.36
N GLN A 57 3.71 20.80 -5.11
CA GLN A 57 4.84 20.59 -6.02
C GLN A 57 6.16 20.66 -5.23
N HIS A 58 6.53 19.56 -4.59
CA HIS A 58 7.81 19.41 -3.89
C HIS A 58 8.21 17.93 -3.91
N PRO A 59 9.49 17.56 -4.14
CA PRO A 59 9.94 16.19 -4.16
C PRO A 59 9.56 15.42 -2.88
N SER A 60 9.83 15.99 -1.73
CA SER A 60 9.58 15.39 -0.41
C SER A 60 8.12 15.25 -0.03
N THR A 61 7.20 15.83 -0.80
CA THR A 61 5.74 15.69 -0.63
C THR A 61 5.11 14.81 -1.70
N HIS A 62 5.90 13.93 -2.31
CA HIS A 62 5.46 13.02 -3.36
C HIS A 62 4.76 13.70 -4.55
N GLY A 63 4.99 15.01 -4.73
CA GLY A 63 4.50 15.82 -5.84
C GLY A 63 3.07 16.37 -5.70
N VAL A 64 2.27 15.85 -4.75
CA VAL A 64 0.83 16.19 -4.60
C VAL A 64 0.34 16.29 -3.16
N LEU A 65 1.18 16.07 -2.16
CA LEU A 65 0.85 16.34 -0.76
C LEU A 65 1.21 17.79 -0.42
N ARG A 66 0.30 18.51 0.19
CA ARG A 66 0.58 19.82 0.77
C ARG A 66 0.78 19.67 2.27
N LEU A 67 1.91 20.13 2.78
CA LEU A 67 2.15 20.24 4.21
C LEU A 67 2.14 21.72 4.60
N ILE A 68 1.35 22.05 5.58
CA ILE A 68 1.26 23.38 6.18
C ILE A 68 1.95 23.27 7.53
N LEU A 69 3.08 23.96 7.67
CA LEU A 69 3.90 23.94 8.86
C LEU A 69 3.86 25.31 9.52
N GLU A 70 3.54 25.35 10.80
CA GLU A 70 3.79 26.47 11.66
C GLU A 70 5.12 26.25 12.36
N ILE A 71 6.08 27.14 12.14
CA ILE A 71 7.45 27.00 12.65
C ILE A 71 7.83 28.18 13.50
N ASP A 72 8.65 27.90 14.50
CA ASP A 72 9.31 28.87 15.36
C ASP A 72 10.82 28.61 15.28
N GLY A 73 11.53 29.48 14.56
CA GLY A 73 12.90 29.19 14.12
C GLY A 73 12.96 27.91 13.28
N GLU A 74 13.64 26.89 13.74
CA GLU A 74 13.75 25.56 13.08
C GLU A 74 12.79 24.52 13.68
N THR A 75 12.02 24.88 14.71
CA THR A 75 11.11 23.95 15.41
C THR A 75 9.71 23.99 14.81
N VAL A 76 9.18 22.82 14.50
CA VAL A 76 7.80 22.65 14.03
C VAL A 76 6.86 22.71 15.23
N ARG A 77 6.02 23.72 15.28
CA ARG A 77 4.98 23.88 16.32
C ARG A 77 3.70 23.16 15.97
N GLN A 78 3.34 23.19 14.66
CA GLN A 78 2.15 22.50 14.16
C GLN A 78 2.39 22.04 12.74
N ALA A 79 1.87 20.84 12.41
CA ALA A 79 1.92 20.29 11.07
C ALA A 79 0.52 19.85 10.63
N ARG A 80 0.10 20.22 9.42
CA ARG A 80 -1.20 19.84 8.86
C ARG A 80 -1.01 19.33 7.43
N CYS A 81 -1.73 18.24 7.08
CA CYS A 81 -1.73 17.68 5.75
C CYS A 81 -2.91 18.22 4.93
N GLY A 82 -2.64 18.79 3.75
CA GLY A 82 -3.64 19.10 2.74
C GLY A 82 -3.60 18.04 1.64
N ILE A 83 -4.70 17.32 1.49
CA ILE A 83 -4.86 16.23 0.51
C ILE A 83 -5.94 16.59 -0.52
N GLY A 84 -6.14 15.74 -1.53
CA GLY A 84 -7.17 15.91 -2.56
C GLY A 84 -6.65 16.35 -3.93
N TYR A 85 -5.36 16.66 -4.05
CA TYR A 85 -4.78 17.10 -5.33
C TYR A 85 -4.68 15.98 -6.38
N LEU A 86 -4.83 14.72 -5.97
CA LEU A 86 -4.87 13.54 -6.84
C LEU A 86 -6.23 12.82 -6.77
N HIS A 87 -7.28 13.49 -6.28
CA HIS A 87 -8.61 12.89 -6.18
C HIS A 87 -9.22 12.69 -7.57
N THR A 88 -9.49 11.44 -7.93
CA THR A 88 -10.04 11.06 -9.23
C THR A 88 -11.44 10.44 -9.12
N GLY A 89 -11.99 10.34 -7.91
CA GLY A 89 -13.33 9.81 -7.65
C GLY A 89 -13.45 8.33 -7.97
N ILE A 90 -12.42 7.53 -7.69
CA ILE A 90 -12.39 6.09 -8.00
C ILE A 90 -13.60 5.37 -7.38
N GLU A 91 -13.87 5.57 -6.10
CA GLU A 91 -15.01 4.94 -5.42
C GLU A 91 -16.34 5.28 -6.09
N LYS A 92 -16.53 6.54 -6.49
CA LYS A 92 -17.76 6.97 -7.18
C LYS A 92 -17.85 6.43 -8.60
N ASN A 93 -16.74 6.39 -9.33
CA ASN A 93 -16.68 5.82 -10.68
C ASN A 93 -17.01 4.33 -10.69
N MET A 94 -16.63 3.59 -9.63
CA MET A 94 -16.94 2.15 -9.54
C MET A 94 -18.42 1.85 -9.44
N GLU A 95 -19.24 2.74 -8.91
CA GLU A 95 -20.71 2.60 -8.87
C GLU A 95 -21.34 2.56 -10.28
N PHE A 96 -20.62 3.05 -11.31
CA PHE A 96 -21.05 3.07 -12.71
C PHE A 96 -20.38 1.99 -13.57
N ARG A 97 -19.49 1.17 -13.00
CA ARG A 97 -18.77 0.10 -13.69
C ARG A 97 -19.27 -1.25 -13.22
N ASN A 98 -19.24 -2.26 -14.12
CA ASN A 98 -19.53 -3.62 -13.67
C ASN A 98 -18.40 -4.14 -12.76
N TRP A 99 -18.69 -5.22 -12.01
CA TRP A 99 -17.76 -5.79 -11.02
C TRP A 99 -16.39 -6.16 -11.60
N VAL A 100 -16.31 -6.59 -12.86
CA VAL A 100 -15.03 -6.91 -13.51
C VAL A 100 -14.27 -5.63 -13.88
N GLN A 101 -14.98 -4.64 -14.44
CA GLN A 101 -14.37 -3.36 -14.84
C GLN A 101 -13.81 -2.60 -13.63
N GLY A 102 -14.41 -2.75 -12.46
CA GLY A 102 -13.91 -2.16 -11.21
C GLY A 102 -12.46 -2.48 -10.93
N THR A 103 -11.98 -3.67 -11.32
CA THR A 103 -10.59 -4.07 -11.15
C THR A 103 -9.60 -3.08 -11.78
N THR A 104 -9.95 -2.51 -12.94
CA THR A 104 -9.07 -1.55 -13.63
C THR A 104 -9.00 -0.19 -12.94
N PHE A 105 -9.96 0.15 -12.07
CA PHE A 105 -9.94 1.37 -11.28
C PHE A 105 -9.12 1.20 -10.00
N VAL A 106 -9.29 0.07 -9.30
CA VAL A 106 -8.57 -0.17 -8.04
C VAL A 106 -7.06 -0.23 -8.22
N THR A 107 -6.55 -0.69 -9.37
CA THR A 107 -5.11 -0.72 -9.65
C THR A 107 -4.46 0.66 -9.58
N ARG A 108 -5.24 1.72 -9.75
CA ARG A 108 -4.77 3.11 -9.83
C ARG A 108 -4.83 3.85 -8.50
N MET A 109 -5.34 3.22 -7.45
CA MET A 109 -5.31 3.78 -6.10
C MET A 109 -3.87 3.87 -5.60
N ASP A 110 -3.39 2.90 -4.88
CA ASP A 110 -1.97 2.81 -4.61
C ASP A 110 -1.28 2.12 -5.80
N TYR A 111 -0.75 2.92 -6.70
CA TYR A 111 -0.15 2.46 -7.95
C TYR A 111 1.20 1.74 -7.76
N LEU A 112 1.77 1.74 -6.55
CA LEU A 112 2.97 0.97 -6.22
C LEU A 112 2.64 -0.44 -5.73
N MET A 113 1.37 -0.70 -5.35
CA MET A 113 0.90 -2.01 -4.93
C MET A 113 -0.38 -2.47 -5.66
N PRO A 114 -0.47 -2.34 -7.00
CA PRO A 114 -1.70 -2.60 -7.75
C PRO A 114 -2.27 -4.00 -7.53
N LEU A 115 -1.43 -5.02 -7.37
CA LEU A 115 -1.86 -6.41 -7.17
C LEU A 115 -2.52 -6.64 -5.79
N PHE A 116 -2.15 -5.87 -4.76
CA PHE A 116 -2.85 -5.88 -3.48
C PHE A 116 -4.24 -5.24 -3.60
N ASN A 117 -4.35 -4.12 -4.32
CA ASN A 117 -5.62 -3.45 -4.57
C ASN A 117 -6.59 -4.39 -5.30
N GLU A 118 -6.11 -5.04 -6.36
CA GLU A 118 -6.88 -6.01 -7.13
C GLU A 118 -7.32 -7.19 -6.26
N THR A 119 -6.39 -7.76 -5.47
CA THR A 119 -6.69 -8.91 -4.62
C THR A 119 -7.70 -8.56 -3.54
N ALA A 120 -7.55 -7.45 -2.82
CA ALA A 120 -8.51 -7.02 -1.80
C ALA A 120 -9.92 -6.83 -2.38
N TYR A 121 -10.02 -6.19 -3.54
CA TYR A 121 -11.29 -6.00 -4.24
C TYR A 121 -11.89 -7.33 -4.69
N CYS A 122 -11.10 -8.21 -5.32
CA CYS A 122 -11.57 -9.51 -5.78
C CYS A 122 -12.02 -10.40 -4.63
N LEU A 123 -11.32 -10.42 -3.50
CA LEU A 123 -11.74 -11.15 -2.29
C LEU A 123 -13.09 -10.64 -1.76
N ALA A 124 -13.34 -9.33 -1.76
CA ALA A 124 -14.64 -8.79 -1.37
C ALA A 124 -15.75 -9.24 -2.32
N VAL A 125 -15.51 -9.22 -3.64
CA VAL A 125 -16.48 -9.70 -4.64
C VAL A 125 -16.71 -11.20 -4.51
N GLU A 126 -15.66 -12.00 -4.31
CA GLU A 126 -15.73 -13.45 -4.11
C GLU A 126 -16.51 -13.84 -2.84
N LYS A 127 -16.33 -13.08 -1.75
CA LYS A 127 -17.13 -13.24 -0.52
C LYS A 127 -18.62 -12.96 -0.77
N LEU A 128 -18.95 -11.88 -1.53
CA LEU A 128 -20.33 -11.57 -1.91
C LEU A 128 -20.96 -12.65 -2.81
N LEU A 129 -20.18 -13.24 -3.70
CA LEU A 129 -20.62 -14.31 -4.59
C LEU A 129 -20.69 -15.67 -3.88
N GLY A 130 -20.04 -15.82 -2.73
CA GLY A 130 -19.93 -17.09 -1.99
C GLY A 130 -19.01 -18.11 -2.66
N ILE A 131 -18.05 -17.68 -3.49
CA ILE A 131 -17.16 -18.54 -4.28
C ILE A 131 -15.72 -18.58 -3.78
N THR A 132 -15.43 -18.03 -2.61
CA THR A 132 -14.06 -17.93 -2.08
C THR A 132 -13.37 -19.30 -2.02
N ALA A 133 -14.11 -20.35 -1.64
CA ALA A 133 -13.60 -21.72 -1.58
C ALA A 133 -13.48 -22.41 -2.95
N ASP A 134 -14.08 -21.85 -3.99
CA ASP A 134 -14.06 -22.42 -5.34
C ASP A 134 -12.89 -21.89 -6.18
N VAL A 135 -12.18 -20.87 -5.68
CA VAL A 135 -11.01 -20.31 -6.38
C VAL A 135 -9.91 -21.38 -6.42
N PRO A 136 -9.39 -21.72 -7.62
CA PRO A 136 -8.42 -22.80 -7.74
C PRO A 136 -7.12 -22.51 -6.96
N ASP A 137 -6.53 -23.55 -6.35
CA ASP A 137 -5.27 -23.45 -5.60
C ASP A 137 -4.15 -22.84 -6.42
N ARG A 138 -4.05 -23.20 -7.72
CA ARG A 138 -3.06 -22.61 -8.61
C ARG A 138 -3.21 -21.09 -8.71
N ALA A 139 -4.43 -20.59 -8.85
CA ALA A 139 -4.69 -19.16 -8.90
C ALA A 139 -4.32 -18.47 -7.59
N THR A 140 -4.63 -19.12 -6.46
CA THR A 140 -4.31 -18.64 -5.11
C THR A 140 -2.80 -18.52 -4.90
N VAL A 141 -2.02 -19.56 -5.27
CA VAL A 141 -0.55 -19.54 -5.18
C VAL A 141 0.04 -18.44 -6.08
N ILE A 142 -0.47 -18.27 -7.29
CA ILE A 142 0.00 -17.19 -8.19
C ILE A 142 -0.35 -15.81 -7.63
N ARG A 143 -1.51 -15.62 -7.02
CA ARG A 143 -1.86 -14.36 -6.34
C ARG A 143 -0.85 -14.01 -5.25
N VAL A 144 -0.50 -14.98 -4.40
CA VAL A 144 0.52 -14.80 -3.34
C VAL A 144 1.88 -14.48 -3.95
N LEU A 145 2.32 -15.24 -4.95
CA LEU A 145 3.57 -15.00 -5.68
C LEU A 145 3.65 -13.55 -6.18
N MET A 146 2.61 -13.10 -6.86
CA MET A 146 2.57 -11.77 -7.47
C MET A 146 2.46 -10.65 -6.43
N MET A 147 1.70 -10.87 -5.34
CA MET A 147 1.62 -9.91 -4.23
C MET A 147 2.97 -9.77 -3.53
N GLU A 148 3.68 -10.84 -3.24
CA GLU A 148 4.97 -10.74 -2.53
C GLU A 148 6.07 -10.15 -3.41
N LEU A 149 6.08 -10.40 -4.72
CA LEU A 149 6.92 -9.66 -5.67
C LEU A 149 6.55 -8.16 -5.67
N ASN A 150 5.26 -7.84 -5.61
CA ASN A 150 4.79 -6.46 -5.54
C ASN A 150 5.18 -5.77 -4.21
N ARG A 151 5.18 -6.50 -3.08
CA ARG A 151 5.70 -6.00 -1.81
C ARG A 151 7.17 -5.61 -1.93
N ILE A 152 7.99 -6.47 -2.51
CA ILE A 152 9.41 -6.18 -2.76
C ILE A 152 9.56 -4.92 -3.62
N SER A 153 8.85 -4.86 -4.75
CA SER A 153 8.88 -3.71 -5.66
C SER A 153 8.47 -2.41 -4.97
N SER A 154 7.45 -2.45 -4.11
CA SER A 154 6.96 -1.30 -3.34
C SER A 154 7.97 -0.84 -2.29
N HIS A 155 8.54 -1.76 -1.52
CA HIS A 155 9.56 -1.43 -0.53
C HIS A 155 10.85 -0.90 -1.15
N LEU A 156 11.24 -1.38 -2.33
CA LEU A 156 12.38 -0.82 -3.05
C LEU A 156 12.16 0.66 -3.41
N VAL A 157 10.94 1.06 -3.78
CA VAL A 157 10.63 2.49 -3.99
C VAL A 157 10.65 3.27 -2.69
N ALA A 158 10.07 2.71 -1.62
CA ALA A 158 10.08 3.35 -0.30
C ALA A 158 11.51 3.65 0.20
N LEU A 159 12.40 2.64 0.08
CA LEU A 159 13.81 2.79 0.46
C LEU A 159 14.58 3.74 -0.48
N ALA A 160 14.27 3.70 -1.77
CA ALA A 160 14.88 4.57 -2.78
C ALA A 160 14.47 6.03 -2.55
N ALA A 161 13.19 6.32 -2.45
CA ALA A 161 12.67 7.66 -2.22
C ALA A 161 13.12 8.21 -0.87
N GLY A 162 12.93 7.43 0.23
CA GLY A 162 13.39 7.82 1.56
C GLY A 162 14.90 8.04 1.63
N GLY A 163 15.70 7.23 0.90
CA GLY A 163 17.14 7.43 0.77
C GLY A 163 17.48 8.76 0.10
N MET A 164 16.77 9.12 -0.96
CA MET A 164 16.97 10.39 -1.66
C MET A 164 16.67 11.58 -0.75
N GLU A 165 15.58 11.52 0.03
CA GLU A 165 15.18 12.59 0.95
C GLU A 165 16.23 12.93 2.02
N ILE A 166 17.05 11.97 2.39
CA ILE A 166 18.17 12.17 3.31
C ILE A 166 19.53 12.32 2.61
N GLY A 167 19.51 12.52 1.28
CA GLY A 167 20.72 12.80 0.49
C GLY A 167 21.47 11.57 -0.02
N SER A 168 20.92 10.35 0.13
CA SER A 168 21.55 9.11 -0.37
C SER A 168 21.06 8.77 -1.79
N THR A 169 21.54 9.48 -2.81
CA THR A 169 21.22 9.22 -4.22
C THR A 169 21.59 7.80 -4.67
N THR A 170 22.60 7.18 -4.06
CA THR A 170 22.98 5.80 -4.34
C THR A 170 21.86 4.82 -4.01
N LEU A 171 21.16 5.00 -2.87
CA LEU A 171 20.02 4.16 -2.50
C LEU A 171 18.88 4.30 -3.54
N MET A 172 18.65 5.53 -4.03
CA MET A 172 17.65 5.75 -5.08
C MET A 172 17.99 4.97 -6.35
N VAL A 173 19.20 5.13 -6.86
CA VAL A 173 19.62 4.45 -8.09
C VAL A 173 19.57 2.94 -7.95
N TYR A 174 20.02 2.40 -6.83
CA TYR A 174 20.00 0.95 -6.57
C TYR A 174 18.58 0.40 -6.39
N GLY A 175 17.73 1.11 -5.66
CA GLY A 175 16.33 0.70 -5.49
C GLY A 175 15.59 0.62 -6.82
N PHE A 176 15.73 1.61 -7.69
CA PHE A 176 15.11 1.57 -9.02
C PHE A 176 15.74 0.53 -9.93
N ARG A 177 17.07 0.33 -9.90
CA ARG A 177 17.74 -0.76 -10.62
C ARG A 177 17.15 -2.14 -10.25
N ASP A 178 16.93 -2.38 -8.97
CA ASP A 178 16.49 -3.67 -8.47
C ASP A 178 14.98 -3.85 -8.66
N ARG A 179 14.23 -2.76 -8.62
CA ARG A 179 12.80 -2.75 -8.94
C ARG A 179 12.54 -3.18 -10.39
N GLU A 180 13.38 -2.80 -11.34
CA GLU A 180 13.24 -3.20 -12.74
C GLU A 180 13.17 -4.73 -12.89
N VAL A 181 13.92 -5.49 -12.10
CA VAL A 181 13.87 -6.96 -12.11
C VAL A 181 12.45 -7.47 -11.86
N VAL A 182 11.72 -6.85 -10.95
CA VAL A 182 10.34 -7.23 -10.64
C VAL A 182 9.38 -6.75 -11.71
N LEU A 183 9.59 -5.54 -12.26
CA LEU A 183 8.74 -4.99 -13.31
C LEU A 183 8.83 -5.79 -14.62
N ASP A 184 9.99 -6.35 -14.93
CA ASP A 184 10.18 -7.23 -16.09
C ASP A 184 9.38 -8.54 -15.92
N ILE A 185 9.32 -9.08 -14.69
CA ILE A 185 8.46 -10.23 -14.38
C ILE A 185 6.99 -9.86 -14.58
N PHE A 186 6.56 -8.69 -14.07
CA PHE A 186 5.19 -8.24 -14.22
C PHE A 186 4.80 -8.04 -15.67
N GLU A 187 5.67 -7.44 -16.47
CA GLU A 187 5.43 -7.24 -17.90
C GLU A 187 5.29 -8.57 -18.64
N LEU A 188 6.15 -9.55 -18.34
CA LEU A 188 6.04 -10.89 -18.93
C LEU A 188 4.73 -11.57 -18.55
N VAL A 189 4.32 -11.52 -17.27
CA VAL A 189 3.15 -12.25 -16.76
C VAL A 189 1.83 -11.56 -17.11
N THR A 190 1.78 -10.25 -17.03
CA THR A 190 0.53 -9.49 -17.16
C THR A 190 0.41 -8.66 -18.43
N GLY A 191 1.51 -8.46 -19.14
CA GLY A 191 1.61 -7.55 -20.29
C GLY A 191 1.84 -6.10 -19.90
N LEU A 192 1.90 -5.77 -18.60
CA LEU A 192 2.05 -4.42 -18.08
C LEU A 192 3.04 -4.38 -16.93
N ARG A 193 3.85 -3.34 -16.89
CA ARG A 193 4.80 -3.08 -15.79
C ARG A 193 4.11 -2.67 -14.49
N MET A 194 2.97 -1.96 -14.60
CA MET A 194 2.14 -1.46 -13.50
C MET A 194 0.66 -1.46 -13.90
N ASN A 195 -0.25 -1.35 -12.92
CA ASN A 195 -1.71 -1.26 -13.14
C ASN A 195 -2.27 -2.44 -13.96
N HIS A 196 -2.00 -3.65 -13.50
CA HIS A 196 -2.10 -4.88 -14.26
C HIS A 196 -3.51 -5.32 -14.63
N GLY A 197 -4.50 -5.22 -13.71
CA GLY A 197 -5.83 -5.82 -13.91
C GLY A 197 -5.76 -7.34 -14.08
N TYR A 198 -4.78 -7.98 -13.44
CA TYR A 198 -4.45 -9.39 -13.59
C TYR A 198 -5.26 -10.30 -12.68
N VAL A 199 -5.43 -9.90 -11.41
CA VAL A 199 -6.31 -10.60 -10.48
C VAL A 199 -7.76 -10.26 -10.81
N ARG A 200 -8.59 -11.30 -10.94
CA ARG A 200 -10.00 -11.17 -11.31
C ARG A 200 -10.88 -11.91 -10.31
N PRO A 201 -12.14 -11.48 -10.12
CA PRO A 201 -13.07 -12.25 -9.29
C PRO A 201 -13.16 -13.70 -9.78
N GLY A 202 -12.87 -14.66 -8.89
CA GLY A 202 -12.83 -16.09 -9.19
C GLY A 202 -11.49 -16.62 -9.68
N GLY A 203 -10.42 -15.80 -9.76
CA GLY A 203 -9.10 -16.28 -10.15
C GLY A 203 -8.19 -15.23 -10.78
N LEU A 204 -7.66 -15.52 -11.96
CA LEU A 204 -6.70 -14.70 -12.70
C LEU A 204 -7.16 -14.48 -14.15
N ALA A 205 -6.70 -13.41 -14.77
CA ALA A 205 -6.99 -13.11 -16.17
C ALA A 205 -6.38 -14.16 -17.13
N GLN A 206 -5.19 -14.68 -16.79
CA GLN A 206 -4.46 -15.69 -17.57
C GLN A 206 -3.48 -16.44 -16.67
N ASP A 207 -3.05 -17.61 -17.12
CA ASP A 207 -2.00 -18.37 -16.46
C ASP A 207 -0.61 -17.78 -16.71
N LEU A 208 0.39 -18.25 -15.98
CA LEU A 208 1.78 -17.88 -16.17
C LEU A 208 2.27 -18.29 -17.57
N PRO A 209 2.84 -17.38 -18.36
CA PRO A 209 3.37 -17.71 -19.68
C PRO A 209 4.64 -18.58 -19.57
N PRO A 210 5.02 -19.28 -20.65
CA PRO A 210 6.28 -20.01 -20.68
C PRO A 210 7.47 -19.12 -20.34
N GLY A 211 8.39 -19.63 -19.51
CA GLY A 211 9.58 -18.91 -19.05
C GLY A 211 9.37 -18.00 -17.84
N ALA A 212 8.12 -17.74 -17.41
CA ALA A 212 7.86 -16.87 -16.26
C ALA A 212 8.50 -17.39 -14.97
N LEU A 213 8.39 -18.70 -14.71
CA LEU A 213 8.96 -19.29 -13.49
C LEU A 213 10.50 -19.22 -13.46
N ASP A 214 11.15 -19.34 -14.61
CA ASP A 214 12.60 -19.22 -14.70
C ASP A 214 13.04 -17.79 -14.46
N LEU A 215 12.34 -16.81 -15.05
CA LEU A 215 12.59 -15.40 -14.80
C LEU A 215 12.38 -15.02 -13.31
N VAL A 216 11.34 -15.57 -12.66
CA VAL A 216 11.14 -15.39 -11.21
C VAL A 216 12.29 -15.97 -10.41
N ARG A 217 12.76 -17.19 -10.70
CA ARG A 217 13.90 -17.82 -10.00
C ARG A 217 15.18 -17.00 -10.15
N GLU A 218 15.46 -16.50 -11.35
CA GLU A 218 16.61 -15.63 -11.62
C GLU A 218 16.48 -14.31 -10.86
N GLY A 219 15.30 -13.69 -10.88
CA GLY A 219 15.00 -12.46 -10.14
C GLY A 219 15.19 -12.62 -8.62
N VAL A 220 14.64 -13.68 -8.02
CA VAL A 220 14.81 -14.00 -6.61
C VAL A 220 16.28 -14.16 -6.22
N LYS A 221 17.03 -14.93 -7.00
CA LYS A 221 18.48 -15.13 -6.77
C LYS A 221 19.24 -13.80 -6.84
N LEU A 222 18.94 -12.98 -7.82
CA LEU A 222 19.57 -11.67 -8.00
C LEU A 222 19.25 -10.71 -6.84
N LEU A 223 17.96 -10.55 -6.52
CA LEU A 223 17.52 -9.67 -5.44
C LEU A 223 18.11 -10.10 -4.09
N ARG A 224 18.10 -11.41 -3.79
CA ARG A 224 18.70 -11.94 -2.57
C ARG A 224 20.20 -11.60 -2.47
N SER A 225 20.93 -11.64 -3.58
CA SER A 225 22.35 -11.29 -3.59
C SER A 225 22.60 -9.78 -3.37
N ARG A 226 21.62 -8.93 -3.70
CA ARG A 226 21.72 -7.47 -3.60
C ARG A 226 21.24 -6.89 -2.27
N LEU A 227 20.38 -7.58 -1.53
CA LEU A 227 19.89 -7.07 -0.23
C LEU A 227 21.01 -6.65 0.75
N PRO A 228 22.15 -7.37 0.86
CA PRO A 228 23.25 -6.92 1.71
C PRO A 228 23.89 -5.57 1.29
N GLU A 229 23.65 -5.11 0.06
CA GLU A 229 24.11 -3.78 -0.36
C GLU A 229 23.35 -2.69 0.38
N TYR A 230 22.02 -2.87 0.57
CA TYR A 230 21.18 -1.95 1.33
C TYR A 230 21.58 -1.89 2.81
N ASP A 231 21.95 -3.02 3.42
CA ASP A 231 22.45 -3.05 4.77
C ASP A 231 23.72 -2.19 4.90
N ARG A 232 24.67 -2.32 3.97
CA ARG A 232 25.92 -1.56 4.01
C ARG A 232 25.71 -0.06 3.76
N LEU A 233 24.82 0.29 2.81
CA LEU A 233 24.58 1.67 2.43
C LEU A 233 23.77 2.44 3.49
N ALA A 234 22.88 1.77 4.20
CA ALA A 234 21.98 2.38 5.16
C ALA A 234 22.39 2.06 6.60
N THR A 235 22.26 0.80 7.03
CA THR A 235 22.50 0.44 8.44
C THR A 235 23.97 0.52 8.83
N GLY A 236 24.88 0.37 7.87
CA GLY A 236 26.31 0.55 8.04
C GLY A 236 26.78 2.02 8.01
N ASN A 237 25.94 2.96 7.63
CA ASN A 237 26.29 4.37 7.47
C ASN A 237 25.87 5.20 8.70
N PRO A 238 26.82 5.75 9.48
CA PRO A 238 26.49 6.55 10.67
C PRO A 238 25.68 7.82 10.35
N ALA A 239 25.95 8.48 9.22
CA ALA A 239 25.23 9.67 8.81
C ALA A 239 23.77 9.35 8.47
N PHE A 240 23.53 8.22 7.80
CA PHE A 240 22.19 7.73 7.51
C PHE A 240 21.41 7.45 8.80
N LYS A 241 22.02 6.73 9.75
CA LYS A 241 21.42 6.45 11.06
C LYS A 241 21.07 7.73 11.81
N ALA A 242 21.98 8.69 11.86
CA ALA A 242 21.77 9.96 12.58
C ALA A 242 20.58 10.77 12.04
N ARG A 243 20.17 10.53 10.80
CA ARG A 243 19.01 11.19 10.18
C ARG A 243 17.67 10.46 10.42
N LEU A 244 17.71 9.22 10.91
CA LEU A 244 16.52 8.36 11.03
C LEU A 244 16.22 7.96 12.47
N VAL A 245 17.24 7.79 13.30
CA VAL A 245 17.10 7.38 14.70
C VAL A 245 16.45 8.51 15.50
N ASP A 246 15.44 8.18 16.28
CA ASP A 246 14.60 9.07 17.07
C ASP A 246 13.82 10.14 16.27
N VAL A 247 13.80 10.06 14.93
CA VAL A 247 13.05 10.97 14.06
C VAL A 247 11.68 10.38 13.71
N GLY A 248 10.64 11.21 13.76
CA GLY A 248 9.28 10.81 13.42
C GLY A 248 8.76 9.69 14.32
N ARG A 249 9.04 9.77 15.61
CA ARG A 249 8.65 8.75 16.59
C ARG A 249 7.14 8.73 16.79
N LEU A 250 6.55 7.53 16.83
CA LEU A 250 5.16 7.29 17.16
C LEU A 250 5.08 5.99 17.96
N ASP A 251 4.67 6.07 19.20
CA ASP A 251 4.58 4.91 20.09
C ASP A 251 3.34 4.04 19.79
N LEU A 252 3.20 2.94 20.52
CA LEU A 252 2.09 2.00 20.35
C LEU A 252 0.74 2.67 20.64
N ALA A 253 0.66 3.50 21.67
CA ALA A 253 -0.59 4.16 22.05
C ALA A 253 -1.05 5.12 20.94
N GLY A 254 -0.14 5.91 20.37
CA GLY A 254 -0.39 6.78 19.23
C GLY A 254 -0.80 6.00 17.98
N CYS A 255 -0.13 4.88 17.69
CA CYS A 255 -0.49 4.01 16.56
C CYS A 255 -1.94 3.48 16.70
N LEU A 256 -2.32 3.00 17.88
CA LEU A 256 -3.66 2.49 18.14
C LEU A 256 -4.72 3.60 18.09
N ALA A 257 -4.44 4.75 18.70
CA ALA A 257 -5.36 5.89 18.72
C ALA A 257 -5.66 6.44 17.31
N LEU A 258 -4.65 6.45 16.44
CA LEU A 258 -4.77 6.95 15.06
C LEU A 258 -5.11 5.86 14.04
N GLY A 259 -5.23 4.60 14.47
CA GLY A 259 -5.53 3.47 13.59
C GLY A 259 -4.40 3.16 12.59
N ALA A 260 -3.16 3.51 12.93
CA ALA A 260 -1.99 3.21 12.08
C ALA A 260 -1.74 1.71 12.00
N THR A 261 -1.34 1.22 10.83
CA THR A 261 -1.09 -0.20 10.55
C THR A 261 0.19 -0.37 9.74
N GLY A 262 0.59 -1.64 9.56
CA GLY A 262 1.76 -1.97 8.75
C GLY A 262 3.09 -1.66 9.42
N PRO A 263 4.13 -1.27 8.66
CA PRO A 263 5.46 -0.98 9.20
C PRO A 263 5.49 0.06 10.34
N ILE A 264 4.55 1.02 10.34
CA ILE A 264 4.46 2.03 11.40
C ILE A 264 4.10 1.36 12.74
N LEU A 265 3.06 0.53 12.73
CA LEU A 265 2.63 -0.20 13.91
C LEU A 265 3.67 -1.25 14.35
N ARG A 266 4.22 -2.00 13.39
CA ARG A 266 5.23 -3.03 13.70
C ARG A 266 6.54 -2.45 14.23
N ALA A 267 6.84 -1.18 13.95
CA ALA A 267 8.00 -0.48 14.53
C ALA A 267 7.87 -0.24 16.04
N THR A 268 6.68 -0.40 16.62
CA THR A 268 6.43 -0.29 18.08
C THR A 268 6.55 -1.62 18.82
N GLY A 269 6.95 -2.70 18.14
CA GLY A 269 7.08 -4.04 18.71
C GLY A 269 5.82 -4.91 18.60
N LEU A 270 4.69 -4.38 18.13
CA LEU A 270 3.45 -5.15 17.98
C LEU A 270 3.48 -5.95 16.66
N PRO A 271 3.48 -7.32 16.70
CA PRO A 271 3.56 -8.16 15.50
C PRO A 271 2.19 -8.31 14.81
N GLN A 272 1.50 -7.20 14.55
CA GLN A 272 0.21 -7.20 13.84
C GLN A 272 0.44 -7.34 12.34
N ASP A 273 -0.04 -8.44 11.76
CA ASP A 273 0.04 -8.74 10.33
C ASP A 273 -1.15 -9.63 9.94
N LEU A 274 -1.97 -9.16 9.00
CA LEU A 274 -3.18 -9.88 8.58
C LEU A 274 -2.87 -11.23 7.94
N ARG A 275 -1.69 -11.41 7.37
CA ARG A 275 -1.26 -12.71 6.84
C ARG A 275 -1.18 -13.80 7.91
N ARG A 276 -1.11 -13.41 9.21
CA ARG A 276 -1.08 -14.30 10.38
C ARG A 276 -2.35 -14.21 11.22
N THR A 277 -2.91 -13.01 11.42
CA THR A 277 -4.05 -12.79 12.32
C THR A 277 -5.41 -13.06 11.68
N ASP A 278 -5.54 -12.82 10.36
CA ASP A 278 -6.73 -13.09 9.54
C ASP A 278 -6.29 -13.55 8.14
N PRO A 279 -5.74 -14.79 8.02
CA PRO A 279 -5.12 -15.25 6.79
C PRO A 279 -6.08 -15.27 5.60
N TYR A 280 -5.57 -14.91 4.45
CA TYR A 280 -6.26 -14.91 3.16
C TYR A 280 -5.37 -15.55 2.09
N CYS A 281 -5.92 -16.02 1.00
CA CYS A 281 -5.20 -16.66 -0.09
C CYS A 281 -4.21 -17.77 0.36
N GLY A 282 -4.52 -18.48 1.46
CA GLY A 282 -3.69 -19.58 1.95
C GLY A 282 -2.36 -19.15 2.59
N TYR A 283 -2.25 -17.91 3.09
CA TYR A 283 -1.03 -17.45 3.78
C TYR A 283 -0.69 -18.25 5.04
N GLU A 284 -1.66 -18.92 5.66
CA GLU A 284 -1.46 -19.83 6.79
C GLU A 284 -0.51 -21.00 6.48
N ASP A 285 -0.40 -21.36 5.22
CA ASP A 285 0.43 -22.46 4.75
C ASP A 285 1.89 -22.07 4.45
N TYR A 286 2.23 -20.79 4.50
CA TYR A 286 3.58 -20.30 4.19
C TYR A 286 4.38 -20.05 5.46
N GLU A 287 5.65 -20.41 5.43
CA GLU A 287 6.59 -20.13 6.50
C GLU A 287 7.26 -18.77 6.28
N PHE A 288 6.99 -17.82 7.17
CA PHE A 288 7.65 -16.53 7.24
C PHE A 288 7.56 -15.96 8.65
N GLU A 289 8.37 -14.98 8.95
CA GLU A 289 8.36 -14.25 10.22
C GLU A 289 7.78 -12.84 10.00
N VAL A 290 7.01 -12.36 10.98
CA VAL A 290 6.52 -10.99 10.98
C VAL A 290 7.67 -10.07 11.41
N ALA A 291 8.08 -9.17 10.52
CA ALA A 291 9.13 -8.20 10.81
C ALA A 291 8.64 -7.17 11.84
N VAL A 292 9.35 -7.03 12.95
CA VAL A 292 9.07 -6.06 14.02
C VAL A 292 10.35 -5.33 14.44
N ALA A 293 10.18 -4.12 14.95
CA ALA A 293 11.22 -3.34 15.62
C ALA A 293 10.60 -2.72 16.88
N ASP A 294 11.42 -2.23 17.80
CA ASP A 294 11.00 -1.68 19.09
C ASP A 294 11.36 -0.19 19.26
N THR A 295 11.86 0.44 18.19
CA THR A 295 12.34 1.83 18.24
C THR A 295 11.24 2.86 18.01
N ALA A 296 10.14 2.47 17.39
CA ALA A 296 8.99 3.31 17.06
C ALA A 296 9.30 4.56 16.18
N ASP A 297 10.49 4.61 15.56
CA ASP A 297 11.01 5.73 14.78
C ASP A 297 11.15 5.40 13.27
N SER A 298 11.67 6.35 12.51
CA SER A 298 11.88 6.19 11.07
C SER A 298 12.92 5.11 10.75
N PHE A 299 13.91 4.89 11.63
CA PHE A 299 14.93 3.85 11.45
C PHE A 299 14.33 2.45 11.60
N GLY A 300 13.50 2.23 12.62
CA GLY A 300 12.78 0.96 12.79
C GLY A 300 11.88 0.64 11.59
N ARG A 301 11.14 1.62 11.07
CA ARG A 301 10.32 1.44 9.86
C ARG A 301 11.16 1.07 8.63
N PHE A 302 12.35 1.66 8.49
CA PHE A 302 13.30 1.29 7.44
C PHE A 302 13.75 -0.16 7.57
N LEU A 303 14.14 -0.60 8.77
CA LEU A 303 14.59 -1.97 9.04
C LEU A 303 13.48 -3.00 8.77
N ILE A 304 12.24 -2.70 9.16
CA ILE A 304 11.08 -3.55 8.91
C ILE A 304 10.88 -3.77 7.41
N ARG A 305 10.90 -2.71 6.59
CA ARG A 305 10.74 -2.85 5.14
C ARG A 305 11.84 -3.70 4.51
N LEU A 306 13.07 -3.56 4.99
CA LEU A 306 14.19 -4.37 4.53
C LEU A 306 14.01 -5.84 4.91
N GLU A 307 13.53 -6.11 6.13
CA GLU A 307 13.26 -7.49 6.58
C GLU A 307 12.05 -8.09 5.87
N GLU A 308 11.00 -7.31 5.64
CA GLU A 308 9.83 -7.77 4.86
C GLU A 308 10.22 -8.20 3.45
N MET A 309 11.18 -7.53 2.79
CA MET A 309 11.67 -7.99 1.49
C MET A 309 12.34 -9.37 1.58
N ARG A 310 13.07 -9.66 2.68
CA ARG A 310 13.69 -10.98 2.89
C ARG A 310 12.62 -12.06 3.08
N GLN A 311 11.62 -11.75 3.89
CA GLN A 311 10.50 -12.68 4.13
C GLN A 311 9.65 -12.88 2.87
N SER A 312 9.43 -11.83 2.08
CA SER A 312 8.75 -11.93 0.78
C SER A 312 9.50 -12.84 -0.20
N LEU A 313 10.83 -12.73 -0.29
CA LEU A 313 11.63 -13.64 -1.11
C LEU A 313 11.50 -15.10 -0.63
N ARG A 314 11.42 -15.33 0.70
CA ARG A 314 11.18 -16.66 1.26
C ARG A 314 9.80 -17.21 0.86
N ILE A 315 8.76 -16.38 0.89
CA ILE A 315 7.42 -16.77 0.46
C ILE A 315 7.38 -17.05 -1.04
N VAL A 316 8.03 -16.21 -1.86
CA VAL A 316 8.12 -16.40 -3.33
C VAL A 316 8.77 -17.76 -3.66
N GLU A 317 9.85 -18.15 -2.98
CA GLU A 317 10.49 -19.45 -3.15
C GLU A 317 9.50 -20.60 -2.84
N GLN A 318 8.76 -20.51 -1.75
CA GLN A 318 7.73 -21.50 -1.40
C GLN A 318 6.59 -21.55 -2.43
N CYS A 319 6.20 -20.39 -2.99
CA CYS A 319 5.23 -20.37 -4.09
C CYS A 319 5.74 -21.16 -5.31
N LEU A 320 7.03 -21.00 -5.68
CA LEU A 320 7.61 -21.74 -6.80
C LEU A 320 7.61 -23.26 -6.60
N ASP A 321 7.77 -23.71 -5.34
CA ASP A 321 7.75 -25.14 -5.00
C ASP A 321 6.31 -25.71 -4.93
N ARG A 322 5.32 -24.85 -4.62
CA ARG A 322 3.91 -25.25 -4.49
C ARG A 322 3.10 -25.17 -5.78
N LEU A 323 3.62 -24.55 -6.84
CA LEU A 323 2.92 -24.36 -8.10
C LEU A 323 2.69 -25.71 -8.81
N ALA A 324 1.48 -26.25 -8.69
CA ALA A 324 1.02 -27.40 -9.43
C ALA A 324 0.27 -27.01 -10.71
N PRO A 325 0.23 -27.86 -11.75
CA PRO A 325 -0.63 -27.67 -12.91
C PRO A 325 -2.12 -27.64 -12.48
N GLY A 326 -2.91 -26.78 -13.12
CA GLY A 326 -4.34 -26.68 -12.81
C GLY A 326 -5.01 -25.44 -13.44
N PRO A 327 -6.31 -25.29 -13.26
CA PRO A 327 -7.02 -24.09 -13.72
C PRO A 327 -6.60 -22.88 -12.90
N VAL A 328 -6.78 -21.69 -13.48
CA VAL A 328 -6.51 -20.39 -12.83
C VAL A 328 -7.77 -19.56 -12.62
N MET A 329 -8.93 -20.15 -12.90
CA MET A 329 -10.24 -19.48 -12.79
C MET A 329 -11.30 -20.49 -12.36
N VAL A 330 -12.29 -20.04 -11.60
CA VAL A 330 -13.45 -20.86 -11.18
C VAL A 330 -14.18 -21.44 -12.39
N ALA A 331 -14.80 -22.61 -12.22
CA ALA A 331 -15.50 -23.32 -13.28
C ALA A 331 -16.88 -22.72 -13.62
N ASP A 332 -17.43 -21.81 -12.79
CA ASP A 332 -18.74 -21.20 -13.04
C ASP A 332 -18.70 -20.28 -14.25
N LYS A 333 -19.32 -20.72 -15.34
CA LYS A 333 -19.40 -19.97 -16.60
C LYS A 333 -20.13 -18.64 -16.50
N LYS A 334 -20.98 -18.43 -15.49
CA LYS A 334 -21.66 -17.16 -15.27
C LYS A 334 -20.71 -16.07 -14.80
N ILE A 335 -19.61 -16.45 -14.16
CA ILE A 335 -18.60 -15.54 -13.61
C ILE A 335 -17.36 -15.52 -14.51
N ALA A 336 -16.92 -16.71 -14.91
CA ALA A 336 -15.61 -16.93 -15.52
C ALA A 336 -15.60 -16.89 -17.05
N TRP A 337 -16.76 -16.87 -17.68
CA TRP A 337 -16.84 -16.78 -19.15
C TRP A 337 -16.58 -15.34 -19.61
N PRO A 338 -15.66 -15.03 -20.50
CA PRO A 338 -14.82 -15.90 -21.32
C PRO A 338 -13.47 -16.30 -20.69
N ALA A 339 -13.19 -15.94 -19.47
CA ALA A 339 -11.88 -16.21 -18.83
C ALA A 339 -11.57 -17.72 -18.76
N GLN A 340 -12.60 -18.56 -18.70
CA GLN A 340 -12.47 -20.01 -18.79
C GLN A 340 -11.97 -20.48 -20.17
N LEU A 341 -12.09 -19.63 -21.18
CA LEU A 341 -11.56 -19.89 -22.51
C LEU A 341 -10.03 -19.74 -22.57
N ALA A 342 -9.42 -19.10 -21.55
CA ALA A 342 -7.98 -18.94 -21.45
C ALA A 342 -7.23 -20.27 -21.41
N VAL A 343 -7.89 -21.36 -21.01
CA VAL A 343 -7.29 -22.70 -20.97
C VAL A 343 -8.21 -23.65 -21.75
N GLY A 344 -8.48 -23.31 -23.00
CA GLY A 344 -9.24 -24.20 -23.87
C GLY A 344 -8.50 -25.51 -24.12
N PRO A 345 -9.20 -26.61 -24.43
CA PRO A 345 -8.59 -27.91 -24.73
C PRO A 345 -7.66 -27.86 -25.94
N ASP A 346 -7.67 -26.79 -26.71
CA ASP A 346 -6.77 -26.55 -27.85
C ASP A 346 -5.45 -25.88 -27.45
N GLY A 347 -5.25 -25.52 -26.19
CA GLY A 347 -4.02 -24.90 -25.67
C GLY A 347 -3.77 -23.47 -26.17
N LEU A 348 -4.73 -22.83 -26.82
CA LEU A 348 -4.56 -21.50 -27.41
C LEU A 348 -4.79 -20.37 -26.40
N GLY A 349 -5.28 -20.69 -25.20
CA GLY A 349 -5.51 -19.72 -24.13
C GLY A 349 -6.52 -18.62 -24.53
N ASN A 350 -6.38 -17.44 -23.93
CA ASN A 350 -7.14 -16.23 -24.33
C ASN A 350 -6.58 -15.55 -25.58
N SER A 351 -5.90 -16.26 -26.46
CA SER A 351 -5.43 -15.71 -27.72
C SER A 351 -6.63 -15.23 -28.57
N LEU A 352 -6.41 -14.19 -29.38
CA LEU A 352 -7.42 -13.71 -30.34
C LEU A 352 -7.91 -14.83 -31.28
N ASP A 353 -7.04 -15.79 -31.59
CA ASP A 353 -7.38 -16.91 -32.47
C ASP A 353 -8.33 -17.88 -31.78
N HIS A 354 -8.13 -18.17 -30.50
CA HIS A 354 -9.05 -18.98 -29.71
C HIS A 354 -10.42 -18.32 -29.57
N ILE A 355 -10.45 -17.02 -29.24
CA ILE A 355 -11.67 -16.23 -29.13
C ILE A 355 -12.40 -16.22 -30.48
N ARG A 356 -11.72 -15.98 -31.60
CA ARG A 356 -12.30 -16.00 -32.95
C ARG A 356 -12.87 -17.37 -33.31
N LYS A 357 -12.15 -18.45 -32.98
CA LYS A 357 -12.61 -19.81 -33.21
C LYS A 357 -13.93 -20.09 -32.48
N ILE A 358 -13.99 -19.82 -31.18
CA ILE A 358 -15.19 -20.07 -30.38
C ILE A 358 -16.36 -19.19 -30.82
N MET A 359 -16.12 -17.92 -31.12
CA MET A 359 -17.16 -17.02 -31.63
C MET A 359 -17.66 -17.41 -33.02
N GLY A 360 -16.82 -18.06 -33.83
CA GLY A 360 -17.21 -18.59 -35.14
C GLY A 360 -18.00 -19.91 -35.07
N GLU A 361 -17.86 -20.69 -34.01
CA GLU A 361 -18.47 -22.00 -33.84
C GLU A 361 -19.84 -21.95 -33.15
N SER A 362 -20.13 -20.95 -32.33
CA SER A 362 -21.38 -20.85 -31.55
C SER A 362 -21.86 -19.42 -31.37
N MET A 363 -23.04 -19.12 -31.91
CA MET A 363 -23.70 -17.84 -31.71
C MET A 363 -24.06 -17.62 -30.23
N GLU A 364 -24.40 -18.66 -29.50
CA GLU A 364 -24.73 -18.59 -28.08
C GLU A 364 -23.50 -18.21 -27.26
N ALA A 365 -22.34 -18.75 -27.59
CA ALA A 365 -21.06 -18.39 -26.97
C ALA A 365 -20.72 -16.91 -27.23
N LEU A 366 -20.94 -16.43 -28.44
CA LEU A 366 -20.74 -15.02 -28.79
C LEU A 366 -21.66 -14.09 -27.98
N ILE A 367 -22.95 -14.39 -27.91
CA ILE A 367 -23.92 -13.61 -27.15
C ILE A 367 -23.57 -13.59 -25.66
N HIS A 368 -23.18 -14.73 -25.12
CA HIS A 368 -22.82 -14.86 -23.71
C HIS A 368 -21.55 -14.08 -23.39
N HIS A 369 -20.53 -14.20 -24.25
CA HIS A 369 -19.31 -13.40 -24.16
C HIS A 369 -19.62 -11.90 -24.19
N PHE A 370 -20.42 -11.46 -25.18
CA PHE A 370 -20.81 -10.07 -25.31
C PHE A 370 -21.50 -9.54 -24.04
N LYS A 371 -22.43 -10.29 -23.48
CA LYS A 371 -23.15 -9.90 -22.25
C LYS A 371 -22.23 -9.79 -21.05
N LEU A 372 -21.31 -10.73 -20.85
CA LEU A 372 -20.37 -10.67 -19.73
C LEU A 372 -19.36 -9.51 -19.83
N VAL A 373 -18.94 -9.18 -21.04
CA VAL A 373 -18.02 -8.05 -21.26
C VAL A 373 -18.72 -6.70 -21.08
N THR A 374 -19.96 -6.58 -21.57
CA THR A 374 -20.70 -5.30 -21.56
C THR A 374 -21.50 -5.07 -20.28
N GLU A 375 -22.24 -6.08 -19.80
CA GLU A 375 -23.11 -5.99 -18.63
C GLU A 375 -22.43 -6.50 -17.36
N GLY A 376 -21.56 -7.51 -17.47
CA GLY A 376 -20.96 -8.22 -16.35
C GLY A 376 -21.89 -9.26 -15.75
N PHE A 377 -21.46 -9.86 -14.66
CA PHE A 377 -22.26 -10.81 -13.86
C PHE A 377 -22.99 -10.09 -12.72
N ARG A 378 -24.06 -10.71 -12.23
CA ARG A 378 -24.80 -10.22 -11.05
C ARG A 378 -24.16 -10.73 -9.78
N VAL A 379 -24.10 -9.87 -8.77
CA VAL A 379 -23.66 -10.21 -7.42
C VAL A 379 -24.86 -10.16 -6.49
N PRO A 380 -25.11 -11.19 -5.66
CA PRO A 380 -26.24 -11.20 -4.72
C PRO A 380 -26.27 -9.95 -3.83
N PRO A 381 -27.46 -9.49 -3.40
CA PRO A 381 -27.56 -8.36 -2.49
C PRO A 381 -26.90 -8.71 -1.13
N GLY A 382 -26.13 -7.77 -0.60
CA GLY A 382 -25.40 -7.93 0.65
C GLY A 382 -24.27 -6.94 0.79
N GLN A 383 -23.56 -7.04 1.91
CA GLN A 383 -22.37 -6.25 2.16
C GLN A 383 -21.27 -7.11 2.81
N VAL A 384 -20.04 -6.81 2.48
CA VAL A 384 -18.88 -7.52 3.03
C VAL A 384 -17.72 -6.55 3.27
N TYR A 385 -16.84 -6.94 4.18
CA TYR A 385 -15.51 -6.38 4.32
C TYR A 385 -14.47 -7.46 4.04
N ALA A 386 -13.46 -7.11 3.28
CA ALA A 386 -12.27 -7.94 3.05
C ALA A 386 -11.03 -7.07 3.18
N ALA A 387 -10.01 -7.58 3.82
CA ALA A 387 -8.76 -6.87 4.02
C ALA A 387 -7.56 -7.74 3.65
N VAL A 388 -6.47 -7.10 3.28
CA VAL A 388 -5.17 -7.72 2.98
C VAL A 388 -4.05 -6.92 3.64
N GLU A 389 -2.96 -7.59 4.00
CA GLU A 389 -1.76 -6.92 4.50
C GLU A 389 -0.92 -6.41 3.32
N SER A 390 -1.07 -5.14 3.01
CA SER A 390 -0.28 -4.49 1.96
C SER A 390 1.09 -4.03 2.47
N PRO A 391 2.01 -3.61 1.59
CA PRO A 391 3.32 -3.08 2.00
C PRO A 391 3.25 -1.89 2.98
N ARG A 392 2.13 -1.17 3.01
CA ARG A 392 1.89 0.01 3.88
C ARG A 392 1.05 -0.30 5.08
N GLY A 393 0.43 -1.48 5.13
CA GLY A 393 -0.44 -1.93 6.21
C GLY A 393 -1.76 -2.49 5.69
N GLU A 394 -2.78 -2.48 6.53
CA GLU A 394 -4.09 -3.02 6.20
C GLU A 394 -4.77 -2.22 5.08
N LEU A 395 -4.98 -2.87 3.95
CA LEU A 395 -5.83 -2.41 2.86
C LEU A 395 -7.17 -3.14 2.93
N GLY A 396 -8.24 -2.41 3.21
CA GLY A 396 -9.58 -2.97 3.34
C GLY A 396 -10.53 -2.49 2.26
N VAL A 397 -11.46 -3.36 1.87
CA VAL A 397 -12.52 -3.08 0.90
C VAL A 397 -13.86 -3.41 1.52
N HIS A 398 -14.72 -2.40 1.68
CA HIS A 398 -16.12 -2.58 2.01
C HIS A 398 -16.96 -2.46 0.73
N ALA A 399 -17.57 -3.55 0.33
CA ALA A 399 -18.39 -3.63 -0.88
C ALA A 399 -19.85 -3.91 -0.54
N VAL A 400 -20.75 -3.19 -1.19
CA VAL A 400 -22.21 -3.34 -1.06
C VAL A 400 -22.80 -3.63 -2.42
N SER A 401 -23.62 -4.68 -2.51
CA SER A 401 -24.39 -5.05 -3.69
C SER A 401 -25.89 -4.97 -3.42
N ASP A 402 -26.65 -4.50 -4.39
CA ASP A 402 -28.11 -4.51 -4.44
C ASP A 402 -28.70 -5.67 -5.25
N GLY A 403 -27.85 -6.59 -5.74
CA GLY A 403 -28.23 -7.69 -6.64
C GLY A 403 -28.00 -7.39 -8.12
N GLY A 404 -27.41 -6.23 -8.43
CA GLY A 404 -27.12 -5.77 -9.79
C GLY A 404 -25.78 -6.27 -10.33
N THR A 405 -25.48 -5.82 -11.56
CA THR A 405 -24.19 -6.08 -12.23
C THR A 405 -23.12 -5.06 -11.87
N ARG A 406 -23.46 -4.07 -11.05
CA ARG A 406 -22.61 -2.98 -10.60
C ARG A 406 -22.64 -2.92 -9.07
N PRO A 407 -21.55 -2.50 -8.41
CA PRO A 407 -21.61 -2.23 -6.99
C PRO A 407 -22.57 -1.07 -6.68
N TYR A 408 -23.36 -1.21 -5.61
CA TYR A 408 -24.11 -0.09 -5.04
C TYR A 408 -23.17 0.91 -4.38
N ARG A 409 -22.18 0.40 -3.63
CA ARG A 409 -21.12 1.19 -3.01
C ARG A 409 -19.86 0.36 -2.86
N VAL A 410 -18.71 0.96 -3.09
CA VAL A 410 -17.41 0.42 -2.70
C VAL A 410 -16.66 1.50 -1.94
N HIS A 411 -16.13 1.15 -0.78
CA HIS A 411 -15.29 2.03 0.03
C HIS A 411 -13.97 1.32 0.34
N PHE A 412 -12.88 2.06 0.24
CA PHE A 412 -11.53 1.56 0.50
C PHE A 412 -10.96 2.18 1.78
N ARG A 413 -10.54 1.33 2.70
CA ARG A 413 -9.63 1.71 3.77
C ARG A 413 -8.22 1.61 3.22
N ASP A 414 -7.66 2.73 2.78
CA ASP A 414 -6.27 2.76 2.32
C ASP A 414 -5.34 3.04 3.51
N PRO A 415 -4.26 2.26 3.71
CA PRO A 415 -3.35 2.46 4.83
C PRO A 415 -2.58 3.77 4.74
N SER A 416 -2.27 4.28 3.54
CA SER A 416 -1.59 5.57 3.37
C SER A 416 -2.45 6.72 3.91
N PHE A 417 -3.77 6.70 3.65
CA PHE A 417 -4.69 7.71 4.19
C PHE A 417 -4.72 7.70 5.73
N THR A 418 -4.86 6.51 6.30
CA THR A 418 -4.94 6.36 7.76
C THR A 418 -3.61 6.72 8.43
N ASN A 419 -2.49 6.23 7.89
CA ASN A 419 -1.16 6.47 8.45
C ASN A 419 -0.73 7.95 8.33
N LEU A 420 -1.20 8.67 7.30
CA LEU A 420 -0.87 10.08 7.12
C LEU A 420 -1.45 10.97 8.22
N GLN A 421 -2.51 10.53 8.92
CA GLN A 421 -3.04 11.24 10.10
C GLN A 421 -2.01 11.36 11.23
N ALA A 422 -1.05 10.42 11.29
CA ALA A 422 0.00 10.45 12.30
C ALA A 422 1.08 11.51 12.04
N MET A 423 1.05 12.18 10.88
CA MET A 423 2.07 13.12 10.46
C MET A 423 2.28 14.27 11.46
N ALA A 424 1.18 14.84 11.98
CA ALA A 424 1.26 15.89 12.99
C ALA A 424 2.00 15.41 14.23
N ALA A 425 1.58 14.28 14.80
CA ALA A 425 2.20 13.70 15.99
C ALA A 425 3.69 13.33 15.79
N MET A 426 4.09 13.00 14.55
CA MET A 426 5.48 12.66 14.23
C MET A 426 6.40 13.87 14.02
N CYS A 427 5.83 15.04 13.71
CA CYS A 427 6.60 16.23 13.32
C CYS A 427 6.59 17.32 14.37
N GLU A 428 5.54 17.44 15.16
CA GLU A 428 5.41 18.51 16.16
C GLU A 428 6.46 18.38 17.25
N GLY A 429 7.15 19.47 17.56
CA GLY A 429 8.29 19.52 18.47
C GLY A 429 9.62 19.12 17.83
N GLY A 430 9.64 18.57 16.61
CA GLY A 430 10.84 18.24 15.84
C GLY A 430 11.34 19.41 15.00
N GLN A 431 12.40 19.16 14.24
CA GLN A 431 12.97 20.16 13.33
C GLN A 431 12.33 20.10 11.94
N VAL A 432 12.33 21.20 11.20
CA VAL A 432 11.84 21.26 9.81
C VAL A 432 12.53 20.20 8.93
N ALA A 433 13.82 19.96 9.13
CA ALA A 433 14.57 18.94 8.40
C ALA A 433 14.08 17.51 8.68
N ASP A 434 13.46 17.25 9.84
CA ASP A 434 12.95 15.93 10.22
C ASP A 434 11.56 15.65 9.62
N VAL A 435 10.81 16.70 9.24
CA VAL A 435 9.51 16.56 8.57
C VAL A 435 9.64 15.71 7.31
N VAL A 436 10.65 15.98 6.50
CA VAL A 436 10.91 15.25 5.24
C VAL A 436 11.13 13.75 5.52
N VAL A 437 11.89 13.46 6.56
CA VAL A 437 12.20 12.08 6.98
C VAL A 437 10.95 11.39 7.53
N ALA A 438 10.15 12.09 8.33
CA ALA A 438 8.90 11.56 8.87
C ALA A 438 7.92 11.19 7.76
N VAL A 439 7.69 12.08 6.77
CA VAL A 439 6.85 11.81 5.59
C VAL A 439 7.38 10.59 4.84
N ALA A 440 8.67 10.57 4.49
CA ALA A 440 9.27 9.47 3.76
C ALA A 440 9.15 8.13 4.51
N SER A 441 9.22 8.15 5.86
CA SER A 441 9.09 6.96 6.69
C SER A 441 7.69 6.36 6.72
N ILE A 442 6.65 7.19 6.53
CA ILE A 442 5.24 6.76 6.37
C ILE A 442 5.06 6.05 5.02
N ASP A 443 5.83 6.46 4.00
CA ASP A 443 5.73 5.98 2.62
C ASP A 443 4.31 6.16 2.03
N PRO A 444 3.73 7.38 2.07
CA PRO A 444 2.37 7.58 1.58
C PRO A 444 2.35 7.55 0.05
N VAL A 445 1.38 6.85 -0.54
CA VAL A 445 1.08 6.92 -1.97
C VAL A 445 -0.21 7.69 -2.17
N MET A 446 -0.08 8.84 -2.80
CA MET A 446 -1.18 9.81 -2.85
C MET A 446 -2.38 9.35 -3.67
N GLY A 447 -2.19 8.42 -4.62
CA GLY A 447 -3.31 7.79 -5.32
C GLY A 447 -4.21 6.97 -4.40
N GLY A 448 -3.65 6.33 -3.36
CA GLY A 448 -4.41 5.65 -2.31
C GLY A 448 -5.01 6.61 -1.28
N VAL A 449 -4.29 7.69 -0.96
CA VAL A 449 -4.79 8.73 -0.04
C VAL A 449 -6.00 9.43 -0.61
N ASP A 450 -5.95 9.87 -1.86
CA ASP A 450 -6.97 10.72 -2.48
C ASP A 450 -8.10 9.92 -3.15
N ARG A 451 -7.85 8.69 -3.64
CA ARG A 451 -8.79 7.72 -4.30
C ARG A 451 -9.61 8.26 -5.45
#